data_edbd60c24e1588f9019039aa55010f78
#
_entry.id   edbd60c24e1588f9019039aa55010f78
#
_cell.length_a   1.000
_cell.length_b   1.000
_cell.length_c   1.000
_cell.angle_alpha   90.00
_cell.angle_beta   90.00
_cell.angle_gamma   90.00
#
_symmetry.space_group_name_H-M   'P 1'
#
loop_
_entity.id
_entity.type
_entity.pdbx_description
1 polymer ?
#
loop_
_entity_poly.entity_id
_entity_poly.type
_entity_poly.pdbx_seq_one_letter_code
_entity_poly.pdbx_strand_id
1 'polypeptide(L)'
;MMPADVGRYYASGALLGSGRIALCQNESHHVEKVKARLAEWLAPRGLAFNEDKTRVVHLDVGVDFLGFNVRRYRGKLLIKPSKAAVKRIRARLTAEMRALRGHNAQMVLIRLNPIIRGWSAYYRHAVSARVFNELDSHVWKLTYKWASFTHPHKGKRWITSRYFGAFNSSRRDRWVFGDRDSGAYLIKFAWTKITRHTLVKGWASPDDPALTDYWAARRRRGRPPLDRARLRLVLKQRGRCPLCGELLLHADTEPQHPDDWALWITATSKAIRHHAVIVDAGPESLGYTAFRLIHTHCQRRLPDGSAGAPALCSPD
;
A
#
# COMPACT_ATOMS: atom_id res chain seq x y z
N MET A 1 -25.99 -34.77 -7.81
CA MET A 1 -25.22 -35.27 -6.69
C MET A 1 -23.77 -35.33 -7.15
N MET A 2 -23.00 -34.25 -6.96
CA MET A 2 -21.59 -34.20 -7.32
C MET A 2 -20.75 -34.18 -6.04
N PRO A 3 -19.68 -34.93 -5.94
CA PRO A 3 -18.91 -35.08 -4.71
C PRO A 3 -18.14 -33.77 -4.45
N ALA A 4 -18.23 -33.33 -3.20
CA ALA A 4 -17.46 -32.22 -2.65
C ALA A 4 -16.03 -32.72 -2.35
N ASP A 5 -15.15 -32.68 -3.34
CA ASP A 5 -13.72 -32.82 -3.11
C ASP A 5 -13.08 -31.45 -3.28
N VAL A 6 -12.87 -30.76 -2.14
CA VAL A 6 -12.12 -29.53 -2.08
C VAL A 6 -10.63 -29.92 -2.19
N GLY A 7 -10.25 -30.41 -3.37
CA GLY A 7 -8.88 -30.69 -3.72
C GLY A 7 -8.03 -29.44 -3.59
N ARG A 8 -6.97 -29.53 -2.79
CA ARG A 8 -5.90 -28.52 -2.70
C ARG A 8 -5.31 -28.33 -4.08
N TYR A 9 -5.63 -27.21 -4.71
CA TYR A 9 -5.13 -26.89 -6.03
C TYR A 9 -3.62 -26.60 -6.00
N TYR A 10 -2.85 -27.51 -6.55
CA TYR A 10 -1.41 -27.33 -6.76
C TYR A 10 -1.15 -26.97 -8.22
N ALA A 11 -0.80 -25.71 -8.49
CA ALA A 11 -0.36 -25.33 -9.82
C ALA A 11 1.03 -25.92 -10.11
N SER A 12 1.17 -26.67 -11.19
CA SER A 12 2.43 -27.35 -11.58
C SER A 12 3.23 -26.62 -12.65
N GLY A 13 2.63 -25.70 -13.41
CA GLY A 13 3.30 -24.94 -14.47
C GLY A 13 2.83 -23.50 -14.60
N ALA A 14 3.65 -22.67 -15.21
CA ALA A 14 3.35 -21.27 -15.52
C ALA A 14 3.76 -20.97 -16.97
N LEU A 15 2.88 -20.31 -17.72
CA LEU A 15 3.16 -19.75 -19.04
C LEU A 15 3.48 -18.26 -18.88
N LEU A 16 4.61 -17.82 -19.40
CA LEU A 16 5.05 -16.42 -19.39
C LEU A 16 5.08 -15.88 -20.82
N GLY A 17 4.45 -14.75 -21.05
CA GLY A 17 4.53 -14.06 -22.33
C GLY A 17 3.89 -12.67 -22.24
N SER A 18 4.45 -11.69 -22.93
CA SER A 18 3.86 -10.33 -23.13
C SER A 18 3.27 -9.67 -21.87
N GLY A 19 3.92 -9.86 -20.70
CA GLY A 19 3.43 -9.30 -19.43
C GLY A 19 2.28 -10.08 -18.79
N ARG A 20 2.01 -11.31 -19.19
CA ARG A 20 0.96 -12.18 -18.65
C ARG A 20 1.55 -13.46 -18.06
N ILE A 21 0.94 -13.95 -16.98
CA ILE A 21 1.22 -15.28 -16.41
C ILE A 21 -0.08 -16.09 -16.43
N ALA A 22 -0.04 -17.31 -16.98
CA ALA A 22 -1.06 -18.32 -16.78
C ALA A 22 -0.51 -19.41 -15.85
N LEU A 23 -1.23 -19.72 -14.79
CA LEU A 23 -0.89 -20.78 -13.84
C LEU A 23 -1.81 -21.97 -14.12
N CYS A 24 -1.22 -23.13 -14.45
CA CYS A 24 -1.96 -24.37 -14.75
C CYS A 24 -1.75 -25.40 -13.65
N GLN A 25 -2.80 -26.15 -13.36
CA GLN A 25 -2.82 -27.16 -12.27
C GLN A 25 -2.08 -28.45 -12.57
N ASN A 26 -1.98 -28.82 -13.83
CA ASN A 26 -1.51 -30.14 -14.28
C ASN A 26 -0.28 -30.05 -15.20
N GLU A 27 0.26 -31.20 -15.52
CA GLU A 27 1.46 -31.50 -16.31
C GLU A 27 1.71 -30.59 -17.52
N SER A 28 2.94 -30.56 -18.01
CA SER A 28 3.41 -29.77 -19.14
C SER A 28 2.47 -29.79 -20.37
N HIS A 29 1.82 -30.91 -20.64
CA HIS A 29 0.85 -31.08 -21.71
C HIS A 29 -0.39 -30.16 -21.61
N HIS A 30 -0.86 -29.84 -20.40
CA HIS A 30 -1.95 -28.88 -20.21
C HIS A 30 -1.52 -27.43 -20.51
N VAL A 31 -0.28 -27.10 -20.21
CA VAL A 31 0.26 -25.75 -20.47
C VAL A 31 0.40 -25.51 -21.96
N GLU A 32 0.84 -26.52 -22.73
CA GLU A 32 0.92 -26.44 -24.20
C GLU A 32 -0.47 -26.28 -24.83
N LYS A 33 -1.48 -27.01 -24.37
CA LYS A 33 -2.87 -26.80 -24.80
C LYS A 33 -3.38 -25.38 -24.52
N VAL A 34 -3.07 -24.83 -23.34
CA VAL A 34 -3.42 -23.43 -23.00
C VAL A 34 -2.69 -22.46 -23.90
N LYS A 35 -1.40 -22.71 -24.22
CA LYS A 35 -0.63 -21.87 -25.17
C LYS A 35 -1.27 -21.88 -26.53
N ALA A 36 -1.62 -23.07 -27.07
CA ALA A 36 -2.26 -23.22 -28.37
C ALA A 36 -3.61 -22.48 -28.43
N ARG A 37 -4.50 -22.68 -27.46
CA ARG A 37 -5.79 -21.98 -27.38
C ARG A 37 -5.65 -20.46 -27.26
N LEU A 38 -4.65 -19.98 -26.53
CA LEU A 38 -4.38 -18.55 -26.45
C LEU A 38 -3.83 -18.01 -27.78
N ALA A 39 -3.02 -18.79 -28.51
CA ALA A 39 -2.54 -18.43 -29.84
C ALA A 39 -3.70 -18.29 -30.82
N GLU A 40 -4.61 -19.27 -30.86
CA GLU A 40 -5.83 -19.23 -31.68
C GLU A 40 -6.71 -18.01 -31.35
N TRP A 41 -6.84 -17.66 -30.06
CA TRP A 41 -7.61 -16.49 -29.64
C TRP A 41 -6.93 -15.16 -29.99
N LEU A 42 -5.60 -15.10 -30.01
CA LEU A 42 -4.82 -13.91 -30.33
C LEU A 42 -4.72 -13.64 -31.84
N ALA A 43 -4.64 -14.69 -32.65
CA ALA A 43 -4.42 -14.61 -34.11
C ALA A 43 -5.44 -13.69 -34.83
N PRO A 44 -6.77 -13.79 -34.61
CA PRO A 44 -7.75 -12.91 -35.24
C PRO A 44 -7.61 -11.44 -34.85
N ARG A 45 -6.87 -11.15 -33.78
CA ARG A 45 -6.62 -9.80 -33.27
C ARG A 45 -5.29 -9.22 -33.76
N GLY A 46 -4.61 -9.88 -34.67
CA GLY A 46 -3.30 -9.49 -35.18
C GLY A 46 -2.18 -9.61 -34.15
N LEU A 47 -2.38 -10.42 -33.08
CA LEU A 47 -1.42 -10.61 -32.01
C LEU A 47 -0.84 -12.03 -32.06
N ALA A 48 0.46 -12.15 -31.83
CA ALA A 48 1.16 -13.43 -31.74
C ALA A 48 2.04 -13.48 -30.49
N PHE A 49 2.35 -14.69 -30.03
CA PHE A 49 3.35 -14.88 -29.00
C PHE A 49 4.75 -14.55 -29.54
N ASN A 50 5.52 -13.85 -28.73
CA ASN A 50 6.95 -13.77 -28.96
C ASN A 50 7.60 -15.02 -28.34
N GLU A 51 8.09 -15.93 -29.18
CA GLU A 51 8.62 -17.22 -28.73
C GLU A 51 9.85 -17.06 -27.83
N ASP A 52 10.71 -16.06 -28.08
CA ASP A 52 11.88 -15.80 -27.25
C ASP A 52 11.52 -15.37 -25.82
N LYS A 53 10.35 -14.74 -25.67
CA LYS A 53 9.86 -14.21 -24.37
C LYS A 53 8.79 -15.10 -23.74
N THR A 54 8.29 -16.12 -24.45
CA THR A 54 7.28 -17.04 -23.94
C THR A 54 7.95 -18.30 -23.42
N ARG A 55 7.80 -18.56 -22.11
CA ARG A 55 8.44 -19.71 -21.46
C ARG A 55 7.43 -20.48 -20.63
N VAL A 56 7.50 -21.79 -20.73
CA VAL A 56 6.86 -22.72 -19.80
C VAL A 56 7.84 -23.06 -18.71
N VAL A 57 7.49 -22.81 -17.46
CA VAL A 57 8.37 -23.02 -16.31
C VAL A 57 7.64 -23.82 -15.23
N HIS A 58 8.30 -24.83 -14.68
CA HIS A 58 7.77 -25.56 -13.54
C HIS A 58 7.79 -24.69 -12.27
N LEU A 59 6.69 -24.69 -11.50
CA LEU A 59 6.56 -23.80 -10.34
C LEU A 59 7.52 -24.14 -9.17
N ASP A 60 8.09 -25.33 -9.13
CA ASP A 60 9.12 -25.66 -8.14
C ASP A 60 10.48 -25.02 -8.47
N VAL A 61 10.74 -24.74 -9.76
CA VAL A 61 11.86 -23.91 -10.20
C VAL A 61 11.57 -22.46 -9.88
N GLY A 62 10.32 -22.04 -10.12
CA GLY A 62 9.84 -20.67 -9.90
C GLY A 62 10.14 -19.71 -11.03
N VAL A 63 9.43 -18.62 -11.06
CA VAL A 63 9.50 -17.60 -12.10
C VAL A 63 9.49 -16.21 -11.50
N ASP A 64 10.30 -15.33 -12.05
CA ASP A 64 10.29 -13.90 -11.71
C ASP A 64 9.38 -13.14 -12.69
N PHE A 65 8.37 -12.47 -12.13
CA PHE A 65 7.41 -11.67 -12.90
C PHE A 65 7.10 -10.37 -12.18
N LEU A 66 7.18 -9.25 -12.88
CA LEU A 66 6.93 -7.89 -12.35
C LEU A 66 7.64 -7.61 -11.01
N GLY A 67 8.83 -8.16 -10.84
CA GLY A 67 9.61 -8.00 -9.60
C GLY A 67 9.22 -8.94 -8.47
N PHE A 68 8.24 -9.82 -8.69
CA PHE A 68 7.88 -10.90 -7.76
C PHE A 68 8.48 -12.21 -8.23
N ASN A 69 8.86 -13.07 -7.28
CA ASN A 69 9.17 -14.47 -7.51
C ASN A 69 7.96 -15.31 -7.12
N VAL A 70 7.38 -16.01 -8.09
CA VAL A 70 6.28 -16.95 -7.92
C VAL A 70 6.88 -18.34 -7.92
N ARG A 71 6.80 -19.03 -6.79
CA ARG A 71 7.42 -20.37 -6.63
C ARG A 71 6.67 -21.22 -5.63
N ARG A 72 6.64 -22.52 -5.86
CA ARG A 72 6.16 -23.51 -4.90
C ARG A 72 7.29 -23.89 -3.92
N TYR A 73 7.01 -23.74 -2.64
CA TYR A 73 7.90 -24.10 -1.54
C TYR A 73 7.21 -25.13 -0.65
N ARG A 74 7.73 -26.35 -0.59
CA ARG A 74 7.17 -27.44 0.24
C ARG A 74 5.65 -27.57 0.03
N GLY A 75 5.22 -27.69 -1.20
CA GLY A 75 3.81 -27.81 -1.58
C GLY A 75 2.95 -26.55 -1.50
N LYS A 76 3.49 -25.39 -1.04
CA LYS A 76 2.75 -24.12 -0.93
C LYS A 76 3.24 -23.12 -1.97
N LEU A 77 2.33 -22.59 -2.77
CA LEU A 77 2.64 -21.49 -3.69
C LEU A 77 2.86 -20.20 -2.90
N LEU A 78 4.03 -19.62 -3.04
CA LEU A 78 4.39 -18.35 -2.40
C LEU A 78 4.79 -17.32 -3.45
N ILE A 79 4.31 -16.10 -3.26
CA ILE A 79 4.70 -14.92 -4.03
C ILE A 79 5.56 -14.05 -3.11
N LYS A 80 6.80 -13.79 -3.52
CA LYS A 80 7.79 -13.02 -2.74
C LYS A 80 8.40 -11.94 -3.61
N PRO A 81 9.03 -10.88 -3.05
CA PRO A 81 9.92 -10.02 -3.83
C PRO A 81 11.03 -10.84 -4.48
N SER A 82 11.30 -10.63 -5.77
CA SER A 82 12.36 -11.34 -6.47
C SER A 82 13.74 -10.92 -5.96
N LYS A 83 14.73 -11.82 -6.06
CA LYS A 83 16.11 -11.52 -5.67
C LYS A 83 16.65 -10.29 -6.43
N ALA A 84 16.33 -10.18 -7.72
CA ALA A 84 16.71 -9.04 -8.54
C ALA A 84 16.08 -7.73 -8.05
N ALA A 85 14.81 -7.72 -7.64
CA ALA A 85 14.15 -6.55 -7.08
C ALA A 85 14.79 -6.11 -5.75
N VAL A 86 15.12 -7.08 -4.88
CA VAL A 86 15.80 -6.80 -3.61
C VAL A 86 17.23 -6.25 -3.86
N LYS A 87 17.96 -6.78 -4.83
CA LYS A 87 19.27 -6.26 -5.21
C LYS A 87 19.19 -4.82 -5.73
N ARG A 88 18.19 -4.52 -6.59
CA ARG A 88 17.98 -3.17 -7.13
C ARG A 88 17.66 -2.15 -6.03
N ILE A 89 16.75 -2.46 -5.10
CA ILE A 89 16.43 -1.51 -4.03
C ILE A 89 17.60 -1.27 -3.09
N ARG A 90 18.37 -2.31 -2.74
CA ARG A 90 19.60 -2.14 -1.94
C ARG A 90 20.63 -1.25 -2.65
N ALA A 91 20.83 -1.45 -3.94
CA ALA A 91 21.73 -0.61 -4.73
C ALA A 91 21.24 0.85 -4.77
N ARG A 92 19.93 1.07 -4.99
CA ARG A 92 19.33 2.42 -4.99
C ARG A 92 19.50 3.11 -3.64
N LEU A 93 19.18 2.45 -2.54
CA LEU A 93 19.34 3.02 -1.18
C LEU A 93 20.81 3.35 -0.89
N THR A 94 21.74 2.51 -1.35
CA THR A 94 23.16 2.76 -1.18
C THR A 94 23.63 3.96 -2.01
N ALA A 95 23.16 4.11 -3.24
CA ALA A 95 23.48 5.24 -4.11
C ALA A 95 22.94 6.56 -3.53
N GLU A 96 21.65 6.58 -3.09
CA GLU A 96 21.07 7.75 -2.44
C GLU A 96 21.85 8.15 -1.19
N MET A 97 22.22 7.20 -0.33
CA MET A 97 22.98 7.49 0.88
C MET A 97 24.42 7.98 0.60
N ARG A 98 25.01 7.57 -0.52
CA ARG A 98 26.30 8.11 -0.97
C ARG A 98 26.17 9.56 -1.46
N ALA A 99 25.13 9.84 -2.24
CA ALA A 99 24.82 11.18 -2.75
C ALA A 99 24.50 12.18 -1.61
N LEU A 100 23.94 11.67 -0.49
CA LEU A 100 23.59 12.47 0.67
C LEU A 100 24.75 12.73 1.65
N ARG A 101 25.97 12.36 1.32
CA ARG A 101 27.16 12.75 2.11
C ARG A 101 27.31 14.27 2.08
N GLY A 102 27.52 14.87 3.25
CA GLY A 102 27.60 16.33 3.40
C GLY A 102 26.25 17.02 3.61
N HIS A 103 25.13 16.31 3.43
CA HIS A 103 23.80 16.85 3.75
C HIS A 103 23.40 16.57 5.20
N ASN A 104 22.39 17.29 5.70
CA ASN A 104 21.85 17.10 7.04
C ASN A 104 20.91 15.87 7.12
N ALA A 105 20.55 15.46 8.34
CA ALA A 105 19.66 14.32 8.58
C ALA A 105 18.27 14.51 7.95
N GLN A 106 17.76 15.73 7.93
CA GLN A 106 16.45 16.02 7.33
C GLN A 106 16.41 15.70 5.83
N MET A 107 17.47 16.00 5.10
CA MET A 107 17.55 15.63 3.67
C MET A 107 17.58 14.11 3.47
N VAL A 108 18.24 13.37 4.37
CA VAL A 108 18.21 11.90 4.37
C VAL A 108 16.76 11.40 4.51
N LEU A 109 15.99 11.97 5.44
CA LEU A 109 14.59 11.61 5.67
C LEU A 109 13.69 11.92 4.47
N ILE A 110 13.84 13.11 3.89
CA ILE A 110 13.07 13.56 2.73
C ILE A 110 13.30 12.64 1.53
N ARG A 111 14.54 12.22 1.30
CA ARG A 111 14.89 11.38 0.15
C ARG A 111 14.50 9.91 0.34
N LEU A 112 14.75 9.34 1.52
CA LEU A 112 14.55 7.90 1.72
C LEU A 112 13.11 7.52 2.08
N ASN A 113 12.37 8.34 2.81
CA ASN A 113 11.00 8.02 3.19
C ASN A 113 10.06 7.72 2.01
N PRO A 114 10.06 8.48 0.89
CA PRO A 114 9.26 8.14 -0.28
C PRO A 114 9.65 6.80 -0.92
N ILE A 115 10.96 6.50 -0.98
CA ILE A 115 11.47 5.24 -1.54
C ILE A 115 10.99 4.06 -0.69
N ILE A 116 11.11 4.16 0.63
CA ILE A 116 10.69 3.11 1.56
C ILE A 116 9.18 2.91 1.48
N ARG A 117 8.37 3.99 1.49
CA ARG A 117 6.91 3.91 1.36
C ARG A 117 6.49 3.27 0.05
N GLY A 118 7.03 3.74 -1.07
CA GLY A 118 6.65 3.24 -2.40
C GLY A 118 6.98 1.75 -2.55
N TRP A 119 8.21 1.35 -2.16
CA TRP A 119 8.62 -0.05 -2.28
C TRP A 119 7.84 -0.97 -1.33
N SER A 120 7.66 -0.58 -0.08
CA SER A 120 6.90 -1.38 0.88
C SER A 120 5.41 -1.47 0.53
N ALA A 121 4.80 -0.39 0.00
CA ALA A 121 3.43 -0.40 -0.48
C ALA A 121 3.23 -1.37 -1.66
N TYR A 122 4.18 -1.42 -2.60
CA TYR A 122 4.14 -2.34 -3.73
C TYR A 122 4.21 -3.82 -3.30
N TYR A 123 5.09 -4.14 -2.36
CA TYR A 123 5.31 -5.53 -1.92
C TYR A 123 4.48 -5.96 -0.69
N ARG A 124 3.65 -5.07 -0.11
CA ARG A 124 2.83 -5.39 1.07
C ARG A 124 1.83 -6.53 0.86
N HIS A 125 1.50 -6.84 -0.39
CA HIS A 125 0.54 -7.91 -0.73
C HIS A 125 1.19 -9.27 -0.93
N ALA A 126 2.52 -9.35 -0.83
CA ALA A 126 3.31 -10.56 -0.98
C ALA A 126 3.87 -11.05 0.35
N VAL A 127 4.55 -12.21 0.33
CA VAL A 127 5.28 -12.74 1.49
C VAL A 127 6.61 -12.01 1.62
N SER A 128 6.59 -10.80 2.14
CA SER A 128 7.72 -9.85 2.15
C SER A 128 8.24 -9.48 3.54
N ALA A 129 7.62 -9.94 4.63
CA ALA A 129 8.01 -9.57 6.00
C ALA A 129 9.50 -9.79 6.30
N ARG A 130 10.06 -10.94 5.90
CA ARG A 130 11.50 -11.23 6.07
C ARG A 130 12.37 -10.24 5.28
N VAL A 131 11.99 -9.98 4.02
CA VAL A 131 12.72 -9.04 3.16
C VAL A 131 12.66 -7.61 3.72
N PHE A 132 11.52 -7.20 4.30
CA PHE A 132 11.40 -5.90 4.96
C PHE A 132 12.38 -5.76 6.12
N ASN A 133 12.48 -6.77 6.99
CA ASN A 133 13.45 -6.77 8.09
C ASN A 133 14.90 -6.75 7.59
N GLU A 134 15.22 -7.48 6.53
CA GLU A 134 16.55 -7.47 5.92
C GLU A 134 16.89 -6.09 5.32
N LEU A 135 15.91 -5.41 4.71
CA LEU A 135 16.08 -4.05 4.19
C LEU A 135 16.23 -3.02 5.31
N ASP A 136 15.48 -3.15 6.40
CA ASP A 136 15.64 -2.28 7.57
C ASP A 136 17.04 -2.41 8.18
N SER A 137 17.56 -3.63 8.28
CA SER A 137 18.94 -3.86 8.73
C SER A 137 19.97 -3.25 7.77
N HIS A 138 19.69 -3.30 6.45
CA HIS A 138 20.55 -2.67 5.45
C HIS A 138 20.53 -1.14 5.57
N VAL A 139 19.34 -0.54 5.69
CA VAL A 139 19.17 0.91 5.87
C VAL A 139 19.84 1.38 7.17
N TRP A 140 19.69 0.63 8.26
CA TRP A 140 20.37 0.95 9.52
C TRP A 140 21.88 1.03 9.35
N LYS A 141 22.49 0.06 8.65
CA LYS A 141 23.91 0.07 8.36
C LYS A 141 24.33 1.27 7.52
N LEU A 142 23.51 1.65 6.54
CA LEU A 142 23.78 2.80 5.68
C LEU A 142 23.68 4.12 6.44
N THR A 143 22.65 4.30 7.24
CA THR A 143 22.47 5.53 8.04
C THR A 143 23.54 5.66 9.12
N TYR A 144 23.95 4.56 9.73
CA TYR A 144 25.07 4.56 10.68
C TYR A 144 26.40 4.95 10.00
N LYS A 145 26.68 4.38 8.83
CA LYS A 145 27.88 4.75 8.05
C LYS A 145 27.86 6.23 7.63
N TRP A 146 26.70 6.73 7.23
CA TRP A 146 26.52 8.14 6.90
C TRP A 146 26.80 9.03 8.10
N ALA A 147 26.23 8.71 9.27
CA ALA A 147 26.43 9.46 10.50
C ALA A 147 27.90 9.45 10.96
N SER A 148 28.58 8.30 10.84
CA SER A 148 30.01 8.17 11.15
C SER A 148 30.90 8.96 10.16
N PHE A 149 30.50 9.03 8.90
CA PHE A 149 31.20 9.84 7.90
C PHE A 149 31.02 11.34 8.15
N THR A 150 29.82 11.75 8.54
CA THR A 150 29.50 13.16 8.85
C THR A 150 30.22 13.65 10.11
N HIS A 151 30.49 12.74 11.05
CA HIS A 151 31.11 13.07 12.35
C HIS A 151 32.31 12.13 12.65
N PRO A 152 33.43 12.25 11.92
CA PRO A 152 34.56 11.32 12.03
C PRO A 152 35.22 11.33 13.42
N HIS A 153 35.18 12.47 14.12
CA HIS A 153 35.78 12.63 15.44
C HIS A 153 34.83 12.31 16.61
N LYS A 154 33.60 11.82 16.34
CA LYS A 154 32.64 11.50 17.39
C LYS A 154 32.55 10.00 17.65
N GLY A 155 32.52 9.62 18.93
CA GLY A 155 32.41 8.23 19.33
C GLY A 155 31.05 7.61 19.00
N LYS A 156 30.99 6.26 18.99
CA LYS A 156 29.77 5.49 18.67
C LYS A 156 28.57 5.87 19.53
N ARG A 157 28.77 6.12 20.85
CA ARG A 157 27.69 6.53 21.77
C ARG A 157 27.09 7.87 21.36
N TRP A 158 27.92 8.83 20.99
CA TRP A 158 27.45 10.13 20.54
C TRP A 158 26.65 10.03 19.25
N ILE A 159 27.13 9.27 18.25
CA ILE A 159 26.44 9.05 16.97
C ILE A 159 25.07 8.41 17.21
N THR A 160 25.00 7.36 18.04
CA THR A 160 23.75 6.68 18.34
C THR A 160 22.80 7.58 19.12
N SER A 161 23.27 8.33 20.11
CA SER A 161 22.42 9.25 20.85
C SER A 161 21.92 10.43 20.00
N ARG A 162 22.70 10.91 19.01
CA ARG A 162 22.31 12.04 18.15
C ARG A 162 21.27 11.64 17.10
N TYR A 163 21.45 10.48 16.43
CA TYR A 163 20.70 10.10 15.24
C TYR A 163 19.73 8.94 15.45
N PHE A 164 19.84 8.19 16.52
CA PHE A 164 18.97 7.04 16.76
C PHE A 164 18.20 7.19 18.07
N GLY A 165 16.96 6.73 18.08
CA GLY A 165 16.12 6.83 19.26
C GLY A 165 14.70 6.30 19.04
N ALA A 166 13.86 6.48 20.05
CA ALA A 166 12.42 6.19 20.02
C ALA A 166 11.66 7.43 19.51
N PHE A 167 11.69 7.67 18.21
CA PHE A 167 11.01 8.81 17.58
C PHE A 167 9.50 8.61 17.39
N ASN A 168 9.05 7.36 17.28
CA ASN A 168 7.64 7.05 17.09
C ASN A 168 7.04 6.58 18.42
N SER A 169 6.18 7.40 19.02
CA SER A 169 5.55 7.13 20.32
C SER A 169 4.64 5.90 20.31
N SER A 170 4.01 5.58 19.15
CA SER A 170 3.15 4.42 19.01
C SER A 170 3.91 3.09 18.86
N ARG A 171 5.25 3.09 18.87
CA ARG A 171 6.08 1.90 18.68
C ARG A 171 7.22 1.86 19.69
N ARG A 172 7.47 0.69 20.25
CA ARG A 172 8.59 0.45 21.20
C ARG A 172 9.94 0.24 20.47
N ASP A 173 10.18 0.92 19.36
CA ASP A 173 11.39 0.78 18.56
C ASP A 173 12.38 1.90 18.90
N ARG A 174 13.51 1.52 19.49
CA ARG A 174 14.55 2.46 19.95
C ARG A 174 15.66 2.70 18.91
N TRP A 175 15.66 1.96 17.82
CA TRP A 175 16.69 2.02 16.78
C TRP A 175 16.14 2.63 15.49
N VAL A 176 15.47 3.77 15.63
CA VAL A 176 14.94 4.55 14.52
C VAL A 176 15.90 5.69 14.24
N PHE A 177 16.33 5.83 12.97
CA PHE A 177 17.11 6.99 12.56
C PHE A 177 16.19 8.20 12.43
N GLY A 178 16.61 9.33 12.99
CA GLY A 178 15.80 10.54 12.95
C GLY A 178 16.64 11.78 13.26
N ASP A 179 16.00 12.89 13.08
CA ASP A 179 16.52 14.21 13.44
C ASP A 179 15.86 14.70 14.74
N ARG A 180 16.65 14.94 15.75
CA ARG A 180 16.15 15.34 17.08
C ARG A 180 15.64 16.76 17.10
N ASP A 181 16.14 17.61 16.21
CA ASP A 181 15.78 19.02 16.21
C ASP A 181 14.37 19.21 15.62
N SER A 182 14.03 18.45 14.57
CA SER A 182 12.71 18.47 13.94
C SER A 182 11.74 17.39 14.45
N GLY A 183 12.22 16.39 15.19
CA GLY A 183 11.45 15.22 15.57
C GLY A 183 11.11 14.27 14.41
N ALA A 184 11.54 14.58 13.19
CA ALA A 184 11.31 13.77 12.02
C ALA A 184 12.16 12.49 12.04
N TYR A 185 11.63 11.40 11.47
CA TYR A 185 12.30 10.12 11.51
C TYR A 185 12.12 9.31 10.25
N LEU A 186 13.00 8.34 10.06
CA LEU A 186 12.98 7.40 8.95
C LEU A 186 12.01 6.25 9.26
N ILE A 187 11.06 6.05 8.37
CA ILE A 187 10.13 4.91 8.48
C ILE A 187 10.87 3.60 8.19
N LYS A 188 10.40 2.51 8.78
CA LYS A 188 10.92 1.17 8.51
C LYS A 188 10.01 0.42 7.52
N PHE A 189 10.61 -0.41 6.66
CA PHE A 189 9.86 -1.30 5.77
C PHE A 189 8.96 -2.24 6.57
N ALA A 190 9.47 -2.80 7.66
CA ALA A 190 8.73 -3.73 8.53
C ALA A 190 7.51 -3.10 9.23
N TRP A 191 7.42 -1.78 9.28
CA TRP A 191 6.22 -1.13 9.81
C TRP A 191 5.03 -1.18 8.85
N THR A 192 5.28 -1.54 7.59
CA THR A 192 4.20 -1.72 6.61
C THR A 192 3.50 -3.04 6.87
N LYS A 193 2.22 -2.96 7.26
CA LYS A 193 1.39 -4.15 7.51
C LYS A 193 1.22 -4.95 6.21
N ILE A 194 1.56 -6.24 6.27
CA ILE A 194 1.29 -7.18 5.17
C ILE A 194 -0.21 -7.38 5.05
N THR A 195 -0.75 -7.11 3.88
CA THR A 195 -2.17 -7.24 3.56
C THR A 195 -2.33 -8.33 2.51
N ARG A 196 -2.76 -9.50 2.91
CA ARG A 196 -2.99 -10.60 1.96
C ARG A 196 -4.29 -10.38 1.20
N HIS A 197 -4.27 -10.65 -0.10
CA HIS A 197 -5.48 -10.71 -0.88
C HIS A 197 -6.34 -11.89 -0.41
N THR A 198 -7.64 -11.63 -0.26
CA THR A 198 -8.59 -12.70 0.00
C THR A 198 -8.89 -13.42 -1.31
N LEU A 199 -8.77 -14.73 -1.31
CA LEU A 199 -9.06 -15.55 -2.49
C LEU A 199 -10.50 -15.31 -2.95
N VAL A 200 -10.68 -15.17 -4.27
CA VAL A 200 -12.01 -15.13 -4.90
C VAL A 200 -12.55 -16.56 -4.97
N LYS A 201 -13.81 -16.76 -4.65
CA LYS A 201 -14.45 -18.08 -4.66
C LYS A 201 -14.76 -18.50 -6.11
N GLY A 202 -14.20 -19.61 -6.52
CA GLY A 202 -14.46 -20.18 -7.85
C GLY A 202 -14.18 -19.20 -8.99
N TRP A 203 -15.10 -19.12 -9.94
CA TRP A 203 -15.07 -18.24 -11.13
C TRP A 203 -15.84 -16.93 -10.90
N ALA A 204 -16.04 -16.50 -9.65
CA ALA A 204 -16.81 -15.31 -9.34
C ALA A 204 -16.24 -14.07 -10.05
N SER A 205 -17.00 -13.49 -10.97
CA SER A 205 -16.71 -12.23 -11.63
C SER A 205 -17.37 -11.06 -10.92
N PRO A 206 -16.72 -9.89 -10.82
CA PRO A 206 -17.37 -8.66 -10.35
C PRO A 206 -18.52 -8.21 -11.25
N ASP A 207 -18.47 -8.59 -12.54
CA ASP A 207 -19.45 -8.20 -13.56
C ASP A 207 -20.65 -9.15 -13.62
N ASP A 208 -20.69 -10.19 -12.77
CA ASP A 208 -21.81 -11.12 -12.68
C ASP A 208 -22.89 -10.56 -11.75
N PRO A 209 -24.08 -10.23 -12.30
CA PRO A 209 -25.19 -9.68 -11.50
C PRO A 209 -25.66 -10.61 -10.37
N ALA A 210 -25.55 -11.94 -10.57
CA ALA A 210 -25.93 -12.95 -9.57
C ALA A 210 -25.01 -12.95 -8.35
N LEU A 211 -23.81 -12.36 -8.46
CA LEU A 211 -22.80 -12.30 -7.40
C LEU A 211 -22.70 -10.94 -6.71
N THR A 212 -23.65 -10.06 -6.93
CA THR A 212 -23.69 -8.71 -6.33
C THR A 212 -23.55 -8.76 -4.80
N ASP A 213 -24.29 -9.63 -4.12
CA ASP A 213 -24.25 -9.80 -2.67
C ASP A 213 -22.90 -10.37 -2.18
N TYR A 214 -22.32 -11.32 -2.91
CA TYR A 214 -21.00 -11.86 -2.61
C TYR A 214 -19.95 -10.73 -2.64
N TRP A 215 -19.95 -9.90 -3.67
CA TRP A 215 -19.00 -8.81 -3.81
C TRP A 215 -19.26 -7.68 -2.80
N ALA A 216 -20.52 -7.38 -2.51
CA ALA A 216 -20.87 -6.43 -1.45
C ALA A 216 -20.39 -6.91 -0.08
N ALA A 217 -20.60 -8.17 0.28
CA ALA A 217 -20.11 -8.75 1.52
C ALA A 217 -18.55 -8.76 1.57
N ARG A 218 -17.91 -9.02 0.45
CA ARG A 218 -16.43 -8.98 0.33
C ARG A 218 -15.89 -7.57 0.52
N ARG A 219 -16.50 -6.54 -0.04
CA ARG A 219 -16.14 -5.13 0.16
C ARG A 219 -16.30 -4.71 1.62
N ARG A 220 -17.37 -5.14 2.29
CA ARG A 220 -17.61 -4.84 3.72
C ARG A 220 -16.56 -5.41 4.66
N ARG A 221 -15.85 -6.48 4.29
CA ARG A 221 -14.74 -7.06 5.07
C ARG A 221 -13.45 -6.21 5.03
N GLY A 222 -13.34 -5.33 4.04
CA GLY A 222 -12.26 -4.34 3.97
C GLY A 222 -12.44 -3.29 5.07
N ARG A 223 -11.34 -2.86 5.72
CA ARG A 223 -11.41 -1.71 6.62
C ARG A 223 -11.74 -0.48 5.78
N PRO A 224 -12.78 0.29 6.10
CA PRO A 224 -13.07 1.51 5.37
C PRO A 224 -11.86 2.47 5.45
N PRO A 225 -11.59 3.25 4.43
CA PRO A 225 -10.46 4.19 4.38
C PRO A 225 -10.61 5.35 5.38
N LEU A 226 -11.81 5.58 5.89
CA LEU A 226 -12.13 6.51 6.96
C LEU A 226 -12.48 5.74 8.24
N ASP A 227 -12.23 6.34 9.40
CA ASP A 227 -12.76 5.87 10.68
C ASP A 227 -14.30 6.01 10.72
N ARG A 228 -14.92 5.33 11.68
CA ARG A 228 -16.38 5.31 11.79
C ARG A 228 -17.00 6.69 11.95
N ALA A 229 -16.34 7.58 12.67
CA ALA A 229 -16.86 8.92 12.93
C ALA A 229 -16.86 9.76 11.65
N ARG A 230 -15.73 9.83 10.94
CA ARG A 230 -15.63 10.55 9.66
C ARG A 230 -16.51 9.95 8.58
N LEU A 231 -16.61 8.61 8.53
CA LEU A 231 -17.51 7.94 7.59
C LEU A 231 -18.98 8.34 7.83
N ARG A 232 -19.42 8.38 9.10
CA ARG A 232 -20.76 8.85 9.45
C ARG A 232 -20.99 10.30 9.02
N LEU A 233 -19.99 11.17 9.18
CA LEU A 233 -20.09 12.56 8.74
C LEU A 233 -20.25 12.65 7.22
N VAL A 234 -19.43 11.93 6.44
CA VAL A 234 -19.57 11.90 4.98
C VAL A 234 -20.96 11.45 4.56
N LEU A 235 -21.47 10.37 5.14
CA LEU A 235 -22.79 9.83 4.81
C LEU A 235 -23.91 10.77 5.24
N LYS A 236 -23.86 11.32 6.48
CA LYS A 236 -24.85 12.28 7.00
C LYS A 236 -24.94 13.54 6.13
N GLN A 237 -23.78 14.01 5.64
CA GLN A 237 -23.69 15.22 4.83
C GLN A 237 -23.88 14.94 3.33
N ARG A 238 -24.15 13.66 2.93
CA ARG A 238 -24.23 13.25 1.51
C ARG A 238 -23.05 13.72 0.69
N GLY A 239 -21.84 13.68 1.29
CA GLY A 239 -20.61 14.12 0.65
C GLY A 239 -20.50 15.64 0.39
N ARG A 240 -21.36 16.46 0.97
CA ARG A 240 -21.39 17.93 0.78
C ARG A 240 -20.82 18.69 1.97
N CYS A 241 -20.21 19.82 1.69
CA CYS A 241 -19.81 20.78 2.72
C CYS A 241 -21.05 21.57 3.21
N PRO A 242 -21.37 21.56 4.52
CA PRO A 242 -22.55 22.25 5.03
C PRO A 242 -22.45 23.78 5.00
N LEU A 243 -21.26 24.36 4.73
CA LEU A 243 -21.04 25.79 4.67
C LEU A 243 -21.31 26.38 3.27
N CYS A 244 -20.89 25.70 2.22
CA CYS A 244 -21.08 26.16 0.85
C CYS A 244 -22.08 25.34 0.04
N GLY A 245 -22.53 24.19 0.56
CA GLY A 245 -23.42 23.28 -0.16
C GLY A 245 -22.77 22.44 -1.26
N GLU A 246 -21.54 22.79 -1.65
CA GLU A 246 -20.81 22.09 -2.68
C GLU A 246 -20.29 20.72 -2.22
N LEU A 247 -19.99 19.85 -3.17
CA LEU A 247 -19.39 18.56 -2.87
C LEU A 247 -18.02 18.72 -2.20
N LEU A 248 -17.74 17.92 -1.17
CA LEU A 248 -16.44 17.94 -0.45
C LEU A 248 -15.24 17.66 -1.36
N LEU A 249 -15.46 16.96 -2.47
CA LEU A 249 -14.50 16.74 -3.53
C LEU A 249 -15.01 17.40 -4.80
N HIS A 250 -14.08 17.88 -5.63
CA HIS A 250 -14.46 18.43 -6.93
C HIS A 250 -14.99 17.29 -7.82
N ALA A 251 -16.31 17.31 -8.04
CA ALA A 251 -17.03 16.37 -8.89
C ALA A 251 -18.29 17.06 -9.45
N ASP A 252 -18.71 16.68 -10.65
CA ASP A 252 -19.88 17.26 -11.31
C ASP A 252 -21.21 16.78 -10.71
N THR A 253 -21.21 15.54 -10.22
CA THR A 253 -22.40 14.88 -9.68
C THR A 253 -22.11 14.14 -8.39
N GLU A 254 -23.14 13.96 -7.56
CA GLU A 254 -23.08 13.12 -6.36
C GLU A 254 -22.92 11.65 -6.76
N PRO A 255 -22.13 10.85 -6.00
CA PRO A 255 -22.00 9.41 -6.25
C PRO A 255 -23.35 8.72 -6.25
N GLN A 256 -23.67 7.98 -7.33
CA GLN A 256 -24.96 7.31 -7.50
C GLN A 256 -24.89 5.83 -7.12
N HIS A 257 -23.75 5.18 -7.40
CA HIS A 257 -23.56 3.75 -7.20
C HIS A 257 -22.65 3.43 -6.01
N PRO A 258 -22.77 2.24 -5.42
CA PRO A 258 -21.93 1.83 -4.29
C PRO A 258 -20.43 1.91 -4.56
N ASP A 259 -20.00 1.67 -5.80
CA ASP A 259 -18.60 1.74 -6.20
C ASP A 259 -18.10 3.18 -6.28
N ASP A 260 -18.92 4.10 -6.77
CA ASP A 260 -18.63 5.53 -6.77
C ASP A 260 -18.47 6.04 -5.33
N TRP A 261 -19.34 5.61 -4.42
CA TRP A 261 -19.21 5.91 -3.00
C TRP A 261 -17.92 5.37 -2.40
N ALA A 262 -17.48 4.16 -2.77
CA ALA A 262 -16.20 3.61 -2.31
C ALA A 262 -15.00 4.44 -2.78
N LEU A 263 -15.02 4.88 -4.04
CA LEU A 263 -14.03 5.79 -4.61
C LEU A 263 -14.05 7.15 -3.91
N TRP A 264 -15.24 7.69 -3.66
CA TRP A 264 -15.45 8.96 -2.97
C TRP A 264 -14.93 8.94 -1.54
N ILE A 265 -15.21 7.90 -0.77
CA ILE A 265 -14.71 7.71 0.60
C ILE A 265 -13.19 7.64 0.60
N THR A 266 -12.59 6.96 -0.37
CA THR A 266 -11.13 6.88 -0.54
C THR A 266 -10.53 8.24 -0.87
N ALA A 267 -11.14 8.98 -1.80
CA ALA A 267 -10.70 10.31 -2.19
C ALA A 267 -10.89 11.32 -1.05
N THR A 268 -11.98 11.23 -0.28
CA THR A 268 -12.20 12.06 0.92
C THR A 268 -11.13 11.79 1.98
N SER A 269 -10.77 10.53 2.21
CA SER A 269 -9.65 10.19 3.11
C SER A 269 -8.33 10.82 2.66
N LYS A 270 -8.09 10.87 1.35
CA LYS A 270 -6.92 11.54 0.77
C LYS A 270 -7.00 13.06 0.96
N ALA A 271 -8.15 13.66 0.70
CA ALA A 271 -8.38 15.10 0.88
C ALA A 271 -8.19 15.55 2.34
N ILE A 272 -8.63 14.75 3.32
CA ILE A 272 -8.40 15.03 4.75
C ILE A 272 -6.91 14.96 5.08
N ARG A 273 -6.18 13.98 4.56
CA ARG A 273 -4.73 13.88 4.78
C ARG A 273 -3.93 15.04 4.18
N HIS A 274 -4.41 15.61 3.10
CA HIS A 274 -3.80 16.78 2.45
C HIS A 274 -4.38 18.11 2.93
N HIS A 275 -5.17 18.11 4.00
CA HIS A 275 -5.81 19.30 4.57
C HIS A 275 -6.71 20.09 3.57
N ALA A 276 -7.20 19.46 2.51
CA ALA A 276 -8.19 20.07 1.61
C ALA A 276 -9.60 20.02 2.21
N VAL A 277 -9.88 18.98 2.98
CA VAL A 277 -11.09 18.78 3.80
C VAL A 277 -10.67 18.57 5.25
N ILE A 278 -11.34 19.21 6.18
CA ILE A 278 -11.05 19.15 7.61
C ILE A 278 -12.30 18.77 8.42
N VAL A 279 -12.07 18.24 9.61
CA VAL A 279 -13.11 18.04 10.61
C VAL A 279 -13.24 19.33 11.42
N ASP A 280 -14.38 19.94 11.39
CA ASP A 280 -14.69 21.18 12.11
C ASP A 280 -15.73 20.94 13.19
N ALA A 281 -15.60 21.62 14.31
CA ALA A 281 -16.62 21.70 15.34
C ALA A 281 -17.68 22.70 14.88
N GLY A 282 -18.86 22.22 14.50
CA GLY A 282 -19.97 23.08 14.15
C GLY A 282 -20.46 23.92 15.34
N PRO A 283 -21.34 24.87 15.09
CA PRO A 283 -21.92 25.66 16.17
C PRO A 283 -22.60 24.75 17.19
N GLU A 284 -22.43 25.05 18.46
CA GLU A 284 -23.12 24.36 19.55
C GLU A 284 -24.61 24.59 19.42
N SER A 285 -25.35 23.57 19.10
CA SER A 285 -26.82 23.56 19.17
C SER A 285 -27.24 22.56 20.22
N LEU A 286 -28.04 23.00 21.21
CA LEU A 286 -28.61 22.17 22.28
C LEU A 286 -27.56 21.49 23.18
N GLY A 287 -26.38 22.14 23.46
CA GLY A 287 -25.37 21.62 24.39
C GLY A 287 -24.50 20.50 23.82
N TYR A 288 -24.57 20.21 22.53
CA TYR A 288 -23.71 19.21 21.88
C TYR A 288 -22.93 19.81 20.72
N THR A 289 -21.61 19.60 20.73
CA THR A 289 -20.73 19.97 19.60
C THR A 289 -20.97 19.02 18.44
N ALA A 290 -21.58 19.48 17.36
CA ALA A 290 -21.78 18.70 16.16
C ALA A 290 -20.56 18.79 15.24
N PHE A 291 -19.76 17.74 15.14
CA PHE A 291 -18.67 17.67 14.17
C PHE A 291 -19.18 17.59 12.73
N ARG A 292 -18.48 18.24 11.83
CA ARG A 292 -18.78 18.27 10.39
C ARG A 292 -17.49 18.25 9.56
N LEU A 293 -17.59 17.78 8.32
CA LEU A 293 -16.53 17.86 7.33
C LEU A 293 -16.75 19.08 6.46
N ILE A 294 -15.76 19.95 6.36
CA ILE A 294 -15.83 21.16 5.58
C ILE A 294 -14.56 21.36 4.75
N HIS A 295 -14.63 22.18 3.70
CA HIS A 295 -13.46 22.60 2.97
C HIS A 295 -12.59 23.53 3.83
N THR A 296 -11.30 23.43 3.72
CA THR A 296 -10.36 24.31 4.43
C THR A 296 -10.56 25.79 4.04
N HIS A 297 -10.87 26.07 2.78
CA HIS A 297 -11.17 27.45 2.36
C HIS A 297 -12.49 27.99 2.92
N CYS A 298 -13.47 27.12 3.22
CA CYS A 298 -14.71 27.51 3.88
C CYS A 298 -14.49 27.83 5.35
N GLN A 299 -13.59 27.11 6.04
CA GLN A 299 -13.21 27.42 7.41
C GLN A 299 -12.64 28.82 7.55
N ARG A 300 -11.76 29.21 6.62
CA ARG A 300 -11.13 30.54 6.63
C ARG A 300 -12.10 31.71 6.43
N ARG A 301 -13.32 31.42 6.01
CA ARG A 301 -14.41 32.40 5.85
C ARG A 301 -15.35 32.51 7.05
N LEU A 302 -15.16 31.64 8.05
CA LEU A 302 -15.89 31.77 9.31
C LEU A 302 -15.30 32.94 10.11
N PRO A 303 -16.14 33.80 10.73
CA PRO A 303 -15.65 34.85 11.61
C PRO A 303 -14.88 34.24 12.78
N ASP A 304 -13.75 34.88 13.14
CA ASP A 304 -12.89 34.49 14.25
C ASP A 304 -13.69 34.40 15.55
N GLY A 305 -13.95 33.18 15.99
CA GLY A 305 -14.74 32.87 17.18
C GLY A 305 -15.14 31.39 17.31
N SER A 306 -15.01 30.62 16.20
CA SER A 306 -15.40 29.20 16.18
C SER A 306 -14.25 28.22 15.97
N ALA A 307 -13.00 28.68 16.04
CA ALA A 307 -11.82 27.83 15.86
C ALA A 307 -11.40 27.17 17.19
N GLY A 308 -12.21 26.29 17.71
CA GLY A 308 -11.82 25.32 18.71
C GLY A 308 -11.31 24.05 18.01
N ALA A 309 -10.01 23.93 17.85
CA ALA A 309 -9.40 22.66 17.44
C ALA A 309 -9.27 21.75 18.69
N PRO A 310 -10.07 20.68 18.84
CA PRO A 310 -9.76 19.67 19.83
C PRO A 310 -8.72 18.72 19.25
N ALA A 311 -7.62 18.58 19.95
CA ALA A 311 -6.72 17.45 19.80
C ALA A 311 -7.55 16.16 19.99
N LEU A 312 -7.80 15.43 18.91
CA LEU A 312 -8.43 14.13 18.99
C LEU A 312 -7.42 13.17 19.62
N CYS A 313 -7.72 12.76 20.85
CA CYS A 313 -7.09 11.65 21.55
C CYS A 313 -6.97 10.45 20.62
N SER A 314 -5.76 9.86 20.59
CA SER A 314 -5.52 8.56 19.99
C SER A 314 -6.36 7.51 20.73
N PRO A 315 -7.05 6.62 20.04
CA PRO A 315 -7.64 5.46 20.70
C PRO A 315 -6.53 4.44 21.00
N ASP A 316 -6.56 3.93 22.21
CA ASP A 316 -5.83 2.75 22.69
C ASP A 316 -6.10 1.50 21.82
#